data_79c7768523387b5061f509e526befe38
#
_entry.id   79c7768523387b5061f509e526befe38
#
_cell.length_a   1.000
_cell.length_b   1.000
_cell.length_c   1.000
_cell.angle_alpha   90.00
_cell.angle_beta   90.00
_cell.angle_gamma   90.00
#
_symmetry.space_group_name_H-M   'P 1'
#
loop_
_entity.id
_entity.type
_entity.pdbx_description
1 polymer ?
#
loop_
_entity_poly.entity_id
_entity_poly.type
_entity_poly.pdbx_seq_one_letter_code
_entity_poly.pdbx_strand_id
1 'polypeptide(L)'
;MLAEIKRSSPSKGSLATIEDAPALARIYEQHGASAISVLTEERKFKGSLADLEQVRASVNVPLLRKDFISNEYQLLEARAHGADIFLLIVAGLDVATLARLKAFGEELGMT
;
A
#
# COMPACT_ATOMS: atom_id res chain seq x y z
N MET A 1 7.06 13.20 -5.75
CA MET A 1 6.71 12.08 -6.66
C MET A 1 6.25 10.88 -5.85
N LEU A 2 5.16 10.28 -6.25
CA LEU A 2 4.69 9.02 -5.67
C LEU A 2 5.23 7.86 -6.51
N ALA A 3 6.01 6.97 -5.92
CA ALA A 3 6.52 5.79 -6.59
C ALA A 3 5.70 4.56 -6.18
N GLU A 4 5.70 3.52 -6.99
CA GLU A 4 4.89 2.33 -6.71
C GLU A 4 5.70 1.04 -6.86
N ILE A 5 5.50 0.12 -5.92
CA ILE A 5 6.06 -1.23 -5.98
C ILE A 5 4.92 -2.18 -6.33
N LYS A 6 4.99 -2.77 -7.51
CA LYS A 6 3.96 -3.64 -8.05
C LYS A 6 4.59 -4.82 -8.79
N ARG A 7 4.26 -6.04 -8.37
CA ARG A 7 4.84 -7.25 -8.96
C ARG A 7 4.13 -7.73 -10.22
N SER A 8 2.83 -7.43 -10.36
CA SER A 8 2.08 -7.77 -11.58
C SER A 8 0.82 -6.90 -11.67
N SER A 9 0.15 -6.92 -12.83
CA SER A 9 -1.14 -6.25 -13.00
C SER A 9 -2.08 -7.12 -13.82
N PRO A 10 -3.42 -6.93 -13.67
CA PRO A 10 -4.39 -7.72 -14.43
C PRO A 10 -4.29 -7.54 -15.94
N SER A 11 -3.88 -6.35 -16.40
CA SER A 11 -3.82 -6.03 -17.83
C SER A 11 -2.53 -6.48 -18.48
N LYS A 12 -1.45 -6.65 -17.74
CA LYS A 12 -0.12 -6.93 -18.28
C LYS A 12 0.48 -8.23 -17.74
N GLY A 13 -0.21 -8.93 -16.84
CA GLY A 13 0.32 -10.11 -16.19
C GLY A 13 1.54 -9.79 -15.34
N SER A 14 2.51 -10.68 -15.31
CA SER A 14 3.74 -10.46 -14.57
C SER A 14 4.57 -9.36 -15.22
N LEU A 15 4.91 -8.36 -14.44
CA LEU A 15 5.82 -7.30 -14.86
C LEU A 15 7.27 -7.76 -14.65
N ALA A 16 8.22 -6.84 -14.69
CA ALA A 16 9.61 -7.19 -14.38
C ALA A 16 9.70 -7.86 -13.02
N THR A 17 10.54 -8.89 -12.89
CA THR A 17 10.75 -9.61 -11.64
C THR A 17 11.27 -8.64 -10.57
N ILE A 18 10.57 -8.56 -9.46
CA ILE A 18 11.01 -7.80 -8.29
C ILE A 18 11.45 -8.82 -7.25
N GLU A 19 12.76 -9.07 -7.17
CA GLU A 19 13.32 -10.02 -6.22
C GLU A 19 13.48 -9.40 -4.84
N ASP A 20 13.68 -8.08 -4.78
CA ASP A 20 13.94 -7.36 -3.54
C ASP A 20 13.18 -6.05 -3.52
N ALA A 21 11.96 -6.08 -2.96
CA ALA A 21 11.14 -4.88 -2.83
C ALA A 21 11.80 -3.79 -1.96
N PRO A 22 12.46 -4.12 -0.82
CA PRO A 22 13.20 -3.12 -0.05
C PRO A 22 14.29 -2.42 -0.84
N ALA A 23 15.03 -3.14 -1.68
CA ALA A 23 16.07 -2.54 -2.50
C ALA A 23 15.50 -1.54 -3.51
N LEU A 24 14.38 -1.90 -4.15
CA LEU A 24 13.68 -0.99 -5.07
C LEU A 24 13.15 0.25 -4.34
N ALA A 25 12.62 0.07 -3.15
CA ALA A 25 12.12 1.17 -2.32
C ALA A 25 13.25 2.15 -1.97
N ARG A 26 14.41 1.64 -1.62
CA ARG A 26 15.59 2.48 -1.33
C ARG A 26 16.00 3.29 -2.55
N ILE A 27 15.94 2.70 -3.74
CA ILE A 27 16.25 3.39 -4.99
C ILE A 27 15.27 4.54 -5.21
N TYR A 28 13.97 4.30 -5.02
CA TYR A 28 12.95 5.34 -5.14
C TYR A 28 13.18 6.47 -4.14
N GLU A 29 13.51 6.15 -2.89
CA GLU A 29 13.78 7.15 -1.87
C GLU A 29 14.99 8.00 -2.22
N GLN A 30 16.07 7.38 -2.68
CA GLN A 30 17.30 8.07 -3.09
C GLN A 30 17.07 9.02 -4.27
N HIS A 31 16.10 8.71 -5.12
CA HIS A 31 15.78 9.54 -6.29
C HIS A 31 14.65 10.54 -6.03
N GLY A 32 14.32 10.77 -4.77
CA GLY A 32 13.43 11.87 -4.38
C GLY A 32 11.95 11.53 -4.31
N ALA A 33 11.59 10.25 -4.19
CA ALA A 33 10.18 9.90 -3.98
C ALA A 33 9.67 10.51 -2.68
N SER A 34 8.50 11.16 -2.74
CA SER A 34 7.86 11.78 -1.58
C SER A 34 7.05 10.77 -0.77
N ALA A 35 6.63 9.68 -1.40
CA ALA A 35 5.91 8.58 -0.79
C ALA A 35 6.05 7.35 -1.68
N ILE A 36 5.83 6.16 -1.13
CA ILE A 36 5.89 4.92 -1.89
C ILE A 36 4.60 4.14 -1.66
N SER A 37 3.96 3.74 -2.75
CA SER A 37 2.79 2.88 -2.75
C SER A 37 3.25 1.43 -2.89
N VAL A 38 2.80 0.56 -1.98
CA VAL A 38 3.11 -0.87 -2.03
C VAL A 38 1.82 -1.64 -2.28
N LEU A 39 1.76 -2.32 -3.41
CA LEU A 39 0.62 -3.18 -3.74
C LEU A 39 0.69 -4.47 -2.93
N THR A 40 -0.32 -4.68 -2.09
CA THR A 40 -0.40 -5.85 -1.21
C THR A 40 -1.47 -6.85 -1.65
N GLU A 41 -2.24 -6.55 -2.69
CA GLU A 41 -3.23 -7.47 -3.23
C GLU A 41 -2.53 -8.69 -3.83
N GLU A 42 -2.89 -9.90 -3.35
CA GLU A 42 -2.14 -11.11 -3.67
C GLU A 42 -2.55 -11.79 -4.97
N ARG A 43 -3.83 -11.73 -5.31
CA ARG A 43 -4.38 -12.49 -6.45
C ARG A 43 -3.97 -11.93 -7.80
N LYS A 44 -4.20 -10.63 -8.02
CA LYS A 44 -4.01 -9.98 -9.32
C LYS A 44 -2.68 -9.28 -9.44
N PHE A 45 -2.14 -8.79 -8.33
CA PHE A 45 -0.92 -7.99 -8.31
C PHE A 45 0.26 -8.71 -7.67
N LYS A 46 0.04 -9.90 -7.12
CA LYS A 46 1.05 -10.75 -6.49
C LYS A 46 1.85 -10.06 -5.39
N GLY A 47 1.22 -9.11 -4.71
CA GLY A 47 1.83 -8.44 -3.58
C GLY A 47 1.58 -9.16 -2.27
N SER A 48 2.06 -8.60 -1.17
CA SER A 48 1.80 -9.15 0.16
C SER A 48 2.02 -8.09 1.24
N LEU A 49 1.45 -8.32 2.42
CA LEU A 49 1.72 -7.50 3.60
C LEU A 49 3.19 -7.62 4.04
N ALA A 50 3.83 -8.75 3.77
CA ALA A 50 5.25 -8.93 4.03
C ALA A 50 6.09 -7.94 3.23
N ASP A 51 5.72 -7.68 1.96
CA ASP A 51 6.39 -6.66 1.15
C ASP A 51 6.28 -5.28 1.81
N LEU A 52 5.10 -4.92 2.31
CA LEU A 52 4.90 -3.64 2.98
C LEU A 52 5.79 -3.52 4.22
N GLU A 53 5.84 -4.56 5.04
CA GLU A 53 6.64 -4.60 6.25
C GLU A 53 8.13 -4.46 5.97
N GLN A 54 8.62 -5.18 4.98
CA GLN A 54 10.02 -5.14 4.58
C GLN A 54 10.42 -3.77 4.03
N VAL A 55 9.53 -3.16 3.24
CA VAL A 55 9.76 -1.81 2.72
C VAL A 55 9.77 -0.81 3.87
N ARG A 56 8.87 -0.95 4.84
CA ARG A 56 8.84 -0.04 6.00
C ARG A 56 10.16 -0.05 6.76
N ALA A 57 10.77 -1.20 6.91
CA ALA A 57 12.05 -1.33 7.61
C ALA A 57 13.22 -0.68 6.85
N SER A 58 13.05 -0.40 5.55
CA SER A 58 14.14 0.03 4.68
C SER A 58 14.14 1.51 4.33
N VAL A 59 13.01 2.20 4.45
CA VAL A 59 12.88 3.61 4.06
C VAL A 59 12.15 4.42 5.12
N ASN A 60 12.25 5.75 5.02
CA ASN A 60 11.62 6.66 5.97
C ASN A 60 10.47 7.46 5.37
N VAL A 61 10.28 7.42 4.06
CA VAL A 61 9.17 8.14 3.43
C VAL A 61 7.83 7.51 3.78
N PRO A 62 6.72 8.27 3.70
CA PRO A 62 5.39 7.71 3.94
C PRO A 62 5.07 6.57 2.99
N LEU A 63 4.40 5.53 3.50
CA LEU A 63 4.01 4.35 2.74
C LEU A 63 2.50 4.25 2.64
N LEU A 64 2.02 3.95 1.43
CA LEU A 64 0.61 3.69 1.14
C LEU A 64 0.41 2.19 0.92
N ARG A 65 -0.49 1.58 1.68
CA ARG A 65 -0.96 0.24 1.35
C ARG A 65 -1.98 0.36 0.22
N LYS A 66 -1.65 -0.20 -0.93
CA LYS A 66 -2.56 -0.21 -2.07
C LYS A 66 -3.21 -1.57 -2.19
N ASP A 67 -4.48 -1.64 -1.83
CA ASP A 67 -5.27 -2.86 -1.81
C ASP A 67 -6.75 -2.49 -1.82
N PHE A 68 -7.62 -3.49 -1.98
CA PHE A 68 -9.07 -3.29 -1.92
C PHE A 68 -9.51 -3.33 -0.45
N ILE A 69 -9.68 -2.16 0.16
CA ILE A 69 -10.04 -2.04 1.57
C ILE A 69 -11.55 -1.92 1.71
N SER A 70 -12.15 -2.85 2.44
CA SER A 70 -13.61 -2.91 2.62
C SER A 70 -14.04 -3.01 4.09
N ASN A 71 -13.11 -3.12 5.03
CA ASN A 71 -13.44 -3.20 6.46
C ASN A 71 -12.31 -2.65 7.34
N GLU A 72 -12.64 -2.43 8.61
CA GLU A 72 -11.70 -1.84 9.57
C GLU A 72 -10.50 -2.73 9.86
N TYR A 73 -10.68 -4.05 9.80
CA TYR A 73 -9.58 -4.98 10.04
C TYR A 73 -8.42 -4.75 9.06
N GLN A 74 -8.74 -4.48 7.79
CA GLN A 74 -7.72 -4.21 6.79
C GLN A 74 -6.95 -2.92 7.08
N LEU A 75 -7.60 -1.92 7.68
CA LEU A 75 -6.93 -0.69 8.09
C LEU A 75 -5.99 -0.95 9.28
N LEU A 76 -6.41 -1.77 10.23
CA LEU A 76 -5.56 -2.19 11.34
C LEU A 76 -4.34 -2.96 10.81
N GLU A 77 -4.54 -3.88 9.87
CA GLU A 77 -3.45 -4.59 9.21
C GLU A 77 -2.47 -3.64 8.56
N ALA A 78 -2.98 -2.66 7.80
CA ALA A 78 -2.14 -1.70 7.10
C ALA A 78 -1.26 -0.94 8.10
N ARG A 79 -1.85 -0.44 9.18
CA ARG A 79 -1.10 0.31 10.19
C ARG A 79 -0.09 -0.57 10.92
N ALA A 80 -0.49 -1.79 11.28
CA ALA A 80 0.39 -2.72 11.98
C ALA A 80 1.61 -3.10 11.13
N HIS A 81 1.48 -3.14 9.81
CA HIS A 81 2.57 -3.46 8.90
C HIS A 81 3.35 -2.25 8.39
N GLY A 82 3.02 -1.05 8.89
CA GLY A 82 3.84 0.13 8.68
C GLY A 82 3.33 1.16 7.68
N ALA A 83 2.08 1.05 7.22
CA ALA A 83 1.51 2.04 6.31
C ALA A 83 1.14 3.34 7.05
N ASP A 84 1.39 4.45 6.38
CA ASP A 84 1.03 5.79 6.88
C ASP A 84 -0.18 6.34 6.14
N ILE A 85 -0.47 5.80 4.95
CA ILE A 85 -1.51 6.29 4.05
C ILE A 85 -2.38 5.11 3.63
N PHE A 86 -3.68 5.35 3.49
CA PHE A 86 -4.60 4.34 2.98
C PHE A 86 -5.41 4.90 1.83
N LEU A 87 -5.87 4.03 0.95
CA LEU A 87 -6.68 4.38 -0.22
C LEU A 87 -8.01 3.65 -0.13
N LEU A 88 -9.10 4.40 -0.24
CA LEU A 88 -10.43 3.83 -0.32
C LEU A 88 -10.93 3.93 -1.75
N ILE A 89 -11.27 2.80 -2.33
CA ILE A 89 -11.78 2.74 -3.70
C ILE A 89 -13.31 2.87 -3.62
N VAL A 90 -13.84 3.92 -4.22
CA VAL A 90 -15.28 4.27 -4.14
C VAL A 90 -16.16 3.19 -4.75
N ALA A 91 -15.71 2.56 -5.84
CA ALA A 91 -16.47 1.50 -6.48
C ALA A 91 -16.63 0.31 -5.51
N GLY A 92 -17.86 -0.12 -5.27
CA GLY A 92 -18.15 -1.24 -4.40
C GLY A 92 -18.34 -0.89 -2.93
N LEU A 93 -18.17 0.38 -2.53
CA LEU A 93 -18.42 0.83 -1.17
C LEU A 93 -19.58 1.84 -1.15
N ASP A 94 -20.49 1.72 -0.19
CA ASP A 94 -21.52 2.75 -0.01
C ASP A 94 -20.93 3.94 0.77
N VAL A 95 -21.66 5.06 0.76
CA VAL A 95 -21.20 6.31 1.35
C VAL A 95 -20.97 6.15 2.87
N ALA A 96 -21.86 5.45 3.56
CA ALA A 96 -21.73 5.27 5.01
C ALA A 96 -20.50 4.44 5.37
N THR A 97 -20.23 3.36 4.63
CA THR A 97 -19.04 2.54 4.83
C THR A 97 -17.78 3.34 4.53
N LEU A 98 -17.78 4.11 3.45
CA LEU A 98 -16.64 4.94 3.07
C LEU A 98 -16.29 5.94 4.17
N ALA A 99 -17.31 6.65 4.70
CA ALA A 99 -17.11 7.63 5.76
C ALA A 99 -16.59 6.97 7.05
N ARG A 100 -17.12 5.78 7.39
CA ARG A 100 -16.70 5.05 8.58
C ARG A 100 -15.24 4.61 8.47
N LEU A 101 -14.84 4.07 7.33
CA LEU A 101 -13.46 3.61 7.12
C LEU A 101 -12.48 4.77 7.12
N LYS A 102 -12.86 5.90 6.51
CA LYS A 102 -12.03 7.09 6.50
C LYS A 102 -11.77 7.57 7.93
N ALA A 103 -12.82 7.69 8.74
CA ALA A 103 -12.70 8.13 10.13
C ALA A 103 -11.83 7.17 10.94
N PHE A 104 -12.02 5.86 10.77
CA PHE A 104 -11.25 4.86 11.48
C PHE A 104 -9.77 4.91 11.12
N GLY A 105 -9.45 5.03 9.84
CA GLY A 105 -8.06 5.17 9.39
C GLY A 105 -7.39 6.40 9.99
N GLU A 106 -8.10 7.52 10.05
CA GLU A 106 -7.59 8.74 10.65
C GLU A 106 -7.35 8.58 12.16
N GLU A 107 -8.21 7.84 12.87
CA GLU A 107 -8.02 7.52 14.28
C GLU A 107 -6.74 6.70 14.53
N LEU A 108 -6.34 5.90 13.56
CA LEU A 108 -5.11 5.12 13.62
C LEU A 108 -3.87 5.96 13.27
N GLY A 109 -4.03 7.23 13.00
CA GLY A 109 -2.94 8.12 12.64
C GLY A 109 -2.55 8.05 11.17
N MET A 110 -3.40 7.49 10.32
CA MET A 110 -3.18 7.42 8.88
C MET A 110 -3.88 8.57 8.15
N THR A 111 -3.49 8.78 6.92
CA THR A 111 -4.05 9.84 6.07
C THR A 111 -4.81 9.29 4.88
#